data_27c678c9383d84dc1ba52bd2551720ff
#
_entry.id   27c678c9383d84dc1ba52bd2551720ff
#
_cell.length_a   1.000
_cell.length_b   1.000
_cell.length_c   1.000
_cell.angle_alpha   90.00
_cell.angle_beta   90.00
_cell.angle_gamma   90.00
#
_symmetry.space_group_name_H-M   'P 1'
#
loop_
_entity.id
_entity.type
_entity.pdbx_description
1 polymer ?
#
loop_
_entity_poly.entity_id
_entity_poly.type
_entity_poly.pdbx_seq_one_letter_code
_entity_poly.pdbx_strand_id
1 'polypeptide(L)'
;RARDLVAAMTLEEKIGQMSQANGGAEGLREMVRDGRLGSVLNEVNVDELNELQRIAVEESRLGIPLLVGRDVIHGFKTIFPIPLGQAASWDPELIEQAASVAAREAAASGINWTFAPMIDITRDPRWGRIAESPGEDPHLCSVLGAAMVRGFQGERLSDTGSIAACAKHFAGYGAVEGGLDYNTANIPENELRNVYLRPFKAALDAGVSTFMSSFSDLNGVPAAGNQFLIQQVLREEWGFQGFVVSDWDAIRELTVHGFTEDDREAAGAAANVGIDMEMASTLYRDHLPDLVAEGRVGESTLDEMVYRILRLKLRLGLFERPYTDPGHLPRPLNAEHLQLARDAALRSCVLLKNDDGILPLSR
;
A
#
# COMPACT_ATOMS: atom_id res chain seq x y z
N ARG A 1 24.50 -0.80 4.54
CA ARG A 1 23.75 -1.64 5.48
C ARG A 1 22.71 -2.53 4.79
N ALA A 2 21.81 -1.98 3.90
CA ALA A 2 20.83 -2.84 3.20
C ALA A 2 21.53 -3.88 2.32
N ARG A 3 22.51 -3.49 1.49
CA ARG A 3 23.27 -4.39 0.64
C ARG A 3 24.05 -5.46 1.43
N ASP A 4 24.61 -5.08 2.58
CA ASP A 4 25.35 -6.00 3.45
C ASP A 4 24.41 -7.07 4.04
N LEU A 5 23.19 -6.67 4.41
CA LEU A 5 22.16 -7.61 4.87
C LEU A 5 21.74 -8.57 3.78
N VAL A 6 21.45 -8.07 2.55
CA VAL A 6 21.11 -8.92 1.40
C VAL A 6 22.22 -9.97 1.13
N ALA A 7 23.46 -9.52 1.14
CA ALA A 7 24.61 -10.42 0.93
C ALA A 7 24.80 -11.48 2.03
N ALA A 8 24.29 -11.23 3.24
CA ALA A 8 24.34 -12.16 4.38
C ALA A 8 23.17 -13.12 4.43
N MET A 9 22.09 -12.88 3.66
CA MET A 9 20.88 -13.71 3.66
C MET A 9 21.06 -15.03 2.92
N THR A 10 20.41 -16.07 3.43
CA THR A 10 20.11 -17.27 2.64
C THR A 10 18.97 -16.99 1.66
N LEU A 11 18.78 -17.85 0.66
CA LEU A 11 17.67 -17.74 -0.27
C LEU A 11 16.31 -17.73 0.44
N GLU A 12 16.14 -18.59 1.45
CA GLU A 12 14.91 -18.66 2.25
C GLU A 12 14.65 -17.35 3.01
N GLU A 13 15.68 -16.73 3.58
CA GLU A 13 15.54 -15.44 4.27
C GLU A 13 15.23 -14.29 3.29
N LYS A 14 15.78 -14.32 2.06
CA LYS A 14 15.42 -13.37 1.00
C LYS A 14 13.94 -13.49 0.67
N ILE A 15 13.46 -14.69 0.41
CA ILE A 15 12.04 -14.97 0.13
C ILE A 15 11.17 -14.60 1.34
N GLY A 16 11.64 -14.86 2.56
CA GLY A 16 10.97 -14.41 3.77
C GLY A 16 10.75 -12.91 3.82
N GLN A 17 11.72 -12.08 3.44
CA GLN A 17 11.55 -10.63 3.39
C GLN A 17 10.51 -10.19 2.35
N MET A 18 10.27 -10.99 1.33
CA MET A 18 9.31 -10.75 0.25
C MET A 18 7.89 -11.26 0.58
N SER A 19 7.71 -11.85 1.77
CA SER A 19 6.44 -12.47 2.19
C SER A 19 5.76 -11.65 3.28
N GLN A 20 4.42 -11.51 3.16
CA GLN A 20 3.56 -10.86 4.14
C GLN A 20 2.47 -11.83 4.59
N ALA A 21 2.31 -12.00 5.91
CA ALA A 21 1.25 -12.80 6.50
C ALA A 21 0.24 -11.96 7.26
N ASN A 22 -1.01 -12.42 7.33
CA ASN A 22 -2.03 -11.79 8.15
C ASN A 22 -1.75 -12.02 9.66
N GLY A 23 -2.03 -11.02 10.48
CA GLY A 23 -1.97 -11.15 11.94
C GLY A 23 -2.90 -12.28 12.42
N GLY A 24 -2.42 -13.09 13.34
CA GLY A 24 -3.13 -14.29 13.79
C GLY A 24 -2.98 -15.52 12.88
N ALA A 25 -2.15 -15.47 11.84
CA ALA A 25 -1.82 -16.64 11.04
C ALA A 25 -1.15 -17.73 11.91
N GLU A 26 -1.48 -18.99 11.63
CA GLU A 26 -0.88 -20.13 12.34
C GLU A 26 0.63 -20.18 12.09
N GLY A 27 1.43 -20.43 13.14
CA GLY A 27 2.88 -20.48 13.04
C GLY A 27 3.58 -19.12 12.84
N LEU A 28 2.88 -18.00 12.98
CA LEU A 28 3.40 -16.65 12.72
C LEU A 28 4.71 -16.37 13.46
N ARG A 29 4.78 -16.67 14.77
CA ARG A 29 5.97 -16.45 15.59
C ARG A 29 7.17 -17.31 15.14
N GLU A 30 6.90 -18.50 14.65
CA GLU A 30 7.92 -19.42 14.12
C GLU A 30 8.47 -18.88 12.77
N MET A 31 7.58 -18.46 11.86
CA MET A 31 8.00 -17.82 10.60
C MET A 31 8.88 -16.60 10.84
N VAL A 32 8.53 -15.76 11.83
CA VAL A 32 9.32 -14.57 12.19
C VAL A 32 10.69 -14.98 12.74
N ARG A 33 10.74 -15.95 13.66
CA ARG A 33 12.01 -16.44 14.27
C ARG A 33 12.96 -17.00 13.22
N ASP A 34 12.43 -17.75 12.28
CA ASP A 34 13.20 -18.38 11.20
C ASP A 34 13.60 -17.39 10.08
N GLY A 35 13.21 -16.12 10.18
CA GLY A 35 13.47 -15.12 9.14
C GLY A 35 12.64 -15.32 7.87
N ARG A 36 11.56 -16.11 7.94
CA ARG A 36 10.67 -16.46 6.80
C ARG A 36 9.50 -15.49 6.61
N LEU A 37 9.55 -14.32 7.26
CA LEU A 37 8.52 -13.29 7.14
C LEU A 37 9.11 -11.88 7.22
N GLY A 38 8.76 -11.03 6.25
CA GLY A 38 9.21 -9.63 6.19
C GLY A 38 8.18 -8.62 6.69
N SER A 39 6.91 -8.98 6.68
CA SER A 39 5.80 -8.08 7.02
C SER A 39 4.63 -8.83 7.66
N VAL A 40 3.93 -8.15 8.57
CA VAL A 40 2.65 -8.58 9.16
C VAL A 40 1.56 -7.60 8.76
N LEU A 41 0.40 -8.13 8.42
CA LEU A 41 -0.78 -7.38 8.00
C LEU A 41 -1.90 -7.52 9.04
N ASN A 42 -2.61 -6.43 9.31
CA ASN A 42 -3.83 -6.40 10.13
C ASN A 42 -3.68 -6.72 11.63
N GLU A 43 -2.47 -6.87 12.15
CA GLU A 43 -2.27 -6.90 13.60
C GLU A 43 -2.30 -5.47 14.15
N VAL A 44 -3.07 -5.25 15.21
CA VAL A 44 -3.26 -3.93 15.83
C VAL A 44 -3.10 -3.96 17.36
N ASN A 45 -2.81 -5.12 17.94
CA ASN A 45 -2.48 -5.24 19.33
C ASN A 45 -1.00 -4.91 19.53
N VAL A 46 -0.72 -3.82 20.25
CA VAL A 46 0.64 -3.31 20.44
C VAL A 46 1.53 -4.31 21.19
N ASP A 47 1.00 -5.04 22.16
CA ASP A 47 1.78 -6.02 22.91
C ASP A 47 2.17 -7.21 22.02
N GLU A 48 1.24 -7.68 21.17
CA GLU A 48 1.53 -8.74 20.19
C GLU A 48 2.51 -8.26 19.11
N LEU A 49 2.34 -7.04 18.61
CA LEU A 49 3.28 -6.43 17.65
C LEU A 49 4.69 -6.29 18.25
N ASN A 50 4.80 -5.84 19.49
CA ASN A 50 6.08 -5.74 20.17
C ASN A 50 6.72 -7.11 20.40
N GLU A 51 5.93 -8.13 20.71
CA GLU A 51 6.44 -9.49 20.82
C GLU A 51 6.94 -10.05 19.49
N LEU A 52 6.20 -9.83 18.40
CA LEU A 52 6.65 -10.21 17.05
C LEU A 52 7.94 -9.46 16.65
N GLN A 53 8.02 -8.18 16.95
CA GLN A 53 9.24 -7.38 16.72
C GLN A 53 10.41 -7.89 17.57
N ARG A 54 10.16 -8.25 18.83
CA ARG A 54 11.19 -8.83 19.71
C ARG A 54 11.74 -10.13 19.12
N ILE A 55 10.86 -11.04 18.68
CA ILE A 55 11.26 -12.28 18.03
C ILE A 55 12.08 -11.97 16.75
N ALA A 56 11.62 -11.02 15.93
CA ALA A 56 12.31 -10.64 14.71
C ALA A 56 13.71 -10.09 14.97
N VAL A 57 13.86 -9.23 16.00
CA VAL A 57 15.13 -8.52 16.25
C VAL A 57 16.09 -9.30 17.13
N GLU A 58 15.58 -10.04 18.14
CA GLU A 58 16.41 -10.67 19.16
C GLU A 58 16.58 -12.18 18.97
N GLU A 59 15.65 -12.87 18.31
CA GLU A 59 15.70 -14.32 18.13
C GLU A 59 16.02 -14.75 16.69
N SER A 60 15.73 -13.92 15.66
CA SER A 60 16.09 -14.26 14.31
C SER A 60 17.58 -14.03 14.03
N ARG A 61 18.15 -14.77 13.07
CA ARG A 61 19.58 -14.77 12.77
C ARG A 61 20.13 -13.39 12.37
N LEU A 62 19.35 -12.58 11.65
CA LEU A 62 19.81 -11.30 11.09
C LEU A 62 19.23 -10.08 11.83
N GLY A 63 18.31 -10.28 12.78
CA GLY A 63 17.74 -9.19 13.58
C GLY A 63 17.01 -8.14 12.75
N ILE A 64 16.25 -8.54 11.71
CA ILE A 64 15.58 -7.63 10.80
C ILE A 64 14.15 -7.39 11.29
N PRO A 65 13.78 -6.13 11.61
CA PRO A 65 12.44 -5.80 12.08
C PRO A 65 11.39 -5.98 10.98
N LEU A 66 10.12 -6.18 11.40
CA LEU A 66 8.99 -6.37 10.50
C LEU A 66 8.41 -5.03 10.02
N LEU A 67 7.91 -5.00 8.79
CA LEU A 67 6.89 -4.04 8.38
C LEU A 67 5.54 -4.47 8.98
N VAL A 68 4.76 -3.50 9.43
CA VAL A 68 3.41 -3.71 9.95
C VAL A 68 2.43 -2.92 9.09
N GLY A 69 1.69 -3.65 8.25
CA GLY A 69 0.78 -3.11 7.25
C GLY A 69 -0.67 -3.04 7.73
N ARG A 70 -1.38 -1.96 7.36
CA ARG A 70 -2.82 -1.79 7.60
C ARG A 70 -3.45 -0.87 6.57
N ASP A 71 -4.71 -1.14 6.21
CA ASP A 71 -5.52 -0.17 5.48
C ASP A 71 -5.95 0.97 6.40
N VAL A 72 -5.43 2.16 6.14
CA VAL A 72 -5.77 3.41 6.84
C VAL A 72 -6.26 4.38 5.78
N ILE A 73 -7.48 4.16 5.28
CA ILE A 73 -8.01 4.83 4.08
C ILE A 73 -8.58 6.21 4.41
N HIS A 74 -9.38 6.32 5.48
CA HIS A 74 -10.02 7.58 5.87
C HIS A 74 -10.09 7.74 7.41
N GLY A 75 -8.93 7.59 8.04
CA GLY A 75 -8.75 7.61 9.48
C GLY A 75 -8.38 6.26 10.08
N PHE A 76 -8.05 6.25 11.36
CA PHE A 76 -7.69 5.03 12.08
C PHE A 76 -8.51 4.88 13.37
N LYS A 77 -8.26 5.66 14.42
CA LYS A 77 -9.13 5.75 15.61
C LYS A 77 -10.16 6.85 15.44
N THR A 78 -9.77 7.96 14.86
CA THR A 78 -10.66 9.05 14.42
C THR A 78 -11.07 8.79 12.98
N ILE A 79 -12.36 8.69 12.70
CA ILE A 79 -12.90 8.43 11.37
C ILE A 79 -13.23 9.75 10.68
N PHE A 80 -12.70 9.92 9.48
CA PHE A 80 -13.01 11.01 8.56
C PHE A 80 -14.06 10.57 7.53
N PRO A 81 -14.68 11.49 6.78
CA PRO A 81 -15.50 11.11 5.63
C PRO A 81 -14.74 10.16 4.69
N ILE A 82 -15.45 9.31 3.96
CA ILE A 82 -14.84 8.48 2.92
C ILE A 82 -14.08 9.34 1.91
N PRO A 83 -13.07 8.82 1.20
CA PRO A 83 -12.25 9.62 0.28
C PRO A 83 -13.06 10.40 -0.76
N LEU A 84 -14.11 9.80 -1.32
CA LEU A 84 -15.02 10.49 -2.23
C LEU A 84 -15.72 11.70 -1.57
N GLY A 85 -16.13 11.56 -0.29
CA GLY A 85 -16.68 12.67 0.49
C GLY A 85 -15.64 13.74 0.79
N GLN A 86 -14.43 13.33 1.18
CA GLN A 86 -13.32 14.27 1.38
C GLN A 86 -12.99 15.04 0.10
N ALA A 87 -13.00 14.37 -1.05
CA ALA A 87 -12.73 14.99 -2.35
C ALA A 87 -13.74 16.11 -2.69
N ALA A 88 -15.00 16.01 -2.23
CA ALA A 88 -16.00 17.04 -2.42
C ALA A 88 -15.64 18.38 -1.74
N SER A 89 -14.72 18.40 -0.79
CA SER A 89 -14.22 19.62 -0.16
C SER A 89 -13.32 20.45 -1.08
N TRP A 90 -12.65 19.83 -2.04
CA TRP A 90 -11.62 20.43 -2.90
C TRP A 90 -10.49 21.12 -2.11
N ASP A 91 -10.20 20.61 -0.91
CA ASP A 91 -9.26 21.20 0.03
C ASP A 91 -8.08 20.24 0.32
N PRO A 92 -6.97 20.34 -0.45
CA PRO A 92 -5.81 19.46 -0.25
C PRO A 92 -5.17 19.60 1.13
N GLU A 93 -5.21 20.78 1.73
CA GLU A 93 -4.61 21.00 3.06
C GLU A 93 -5.40 20.25 4.14
N LEU A 94 -6.72 20.28 4.07
CA LEU A 94 -7.60 19.49 4.95
C LEU A 94 -7.32 17.99 4.82
N ILE A 95 -7.14 17.49 3.58
CA ILE A 95 -6.84 16.09 3.32
C ILE A 95 -5.48 15.69 3.87
N GLU A 96 -4.46 16.54 3.71
CA GLU A 96 -3.13 16.31 4.26
C GLU A 96 -3.16 16.24 5.79
N GLN A 97 -3.90 17.15 6.45
CA GLN A 97 -4.09 17.15 7.90
C GLN A 97 -4.83 15.90 8.38
N ALA A 98 -5.89 15.48 7.69
CA ALA A 98 -6.63 14.26 8.01
C ALA A 98 -5.75 13.00 7.91
N ALA A 99 -4.94 12.89 6.84
CA ALA A 99 -3.98 11.81 6.67
C ALA A 99 -2.87 11.83 7.75
N SER A 100 -2.41 13.02 8.15
CA SER A 100 -1.43 13.17 9.24
C SER A 100 -1.99 12.73 10.61
N VAL A 101 -3.26 13.03 10.90
CA VAL A 101 -3.93 12.52 12.11
C VAL A 101 -4.00 10.99 12.06
N ALA A 102 -4.45 10.44 10.94
CA ALA A 102 -4.55 9.00 10.75
C ALA A 102 -3.19 8.29 10.90
N ALA A 103 -2.12 8.89 10.34
CA ALA A 103 -0.74 8.39 10.47
C ALA A 103 -0.27 8.36 11.94
N ARG A 104 -0.48 9.45 12.67
CA ARG A 104 -0.08 9.53 14.09
C ARG A 104 -0.78 8.49 14.94
N GLU A 105 -2.08 8.30 14.72
CA GLU A 105 -2.86 7.29 15.44
C GLU A 105 -2.43 5.87 15.09
N ALA A 106 -2.16 5.59 13.83
CA ALA A 106 -1.69 4.30 13.34
C ALA A 106 -0.27 4.00 13.85
N ALA A 107 0.67 4.94 13.72
CA ALA A 107 2.05 4.80 14.21
C ALA A 107 2.11 4.54 15.72
N ALA A 108 1.31 5.26 16.51
CA ALA A 108 1.21 5.03 17.96
C ALA A 108 0.60 3.66 18.31
N SER A 109 -0.06 2.99 17.35
CA SER A 109 -0.59 1.63 17.49
C SER A 109 0.32 0.55 16.86
N GLY A 110 1.55 0.91 16.49
CA GLY A 110 2.56 -0.03 15.96
C GLY A 110 2.54 -0.22 14.45
N ILE A 111 1.63 0.44 13.73
CA ILE A 111 1.55 0.39 12.28
C ILE A 111 2.62 1.32 11.69
N ASN A 112 3.41 0.84 10.74
CA ASN A 112 4.45 1.62 10.10
C ASN A 112 4.31 1.72 8.57
N TRP A 113 3.28 1.09 8.02
CA TRP A 113 2.97 1.06 6.59
C TRP A 113 1.45 1.03 6.36
N THR A 114 0.93 1.92 5.51
CA THR A 114 -0.49 1.91 5.13
C THR A 114 -0.67 1.59 3.65
N PHE A 115 -1.78 0.91 3.32
CA PHE A 115 -2.22 0.66 1.94
C PHE A 115 -3.16 1.79 1.47
N ALA A 116 -2.65 3.01 1.55
CA ALA A 116 -3.28 4.25 1.11
C ALA A 116 -2.20 5.25 0.63
N PRO A 117 -2.54 6.18 -0.28
CA PRO A 117 -3.89 6.48 -0.81
C PRO A 117 -4.37 5.51 -1.89
N MET A 118 -5.68 5.28 -1.94
CA MET A 118 -6.37 4.72 -3.09
C MET A 118 -6.66 5.86 -4.05
N ILE A 119 -6.06 5.83 -5.23
CA ILE A 119 -6.08 6.94 -6.22
C ILE A 119 -6.47 6.48 -7.62
N ASP A 120 -7.22 5.39 -7.71
CA ASP A 120 -7.82 4.95 -8.95
C ASP A 120 -8.81 5.99 -9.47
N ILE A 121 -8.70 6.35 -10.74
CA ILE A 121 -9.70 7.16 -11.41
C ILE A 121 -10.95 6.31 -11.63
N THR A 122 -12.08 6.75 -11.10
CA THR A 122 -13.34 6.02 -11.15
C THR A 122 -14.40 6.83 -11.91
N ARG A 123 -14.82 6.33 -13.07
CA ARG A 123 -15.84 6.95 -13.91
C ARG A 123 -17.15 6.18 -13.96
N ASP A 124 -17.11 4.89 -13.58
CA ASP A 124 -18.30 4.05 -13.52
C ASP A 124 -18.83 3.93 -12.09
N PRO A 125 -19.98 4.57 -11.76
CA PRO A 125 -20.52 4.55 -10.40
C PRO A 125 -21.02 3.17 -9.94
N ARG A 126 -21.06 2.18 -10.83
CA ARG A 126 -21.43 0.80 -10.48
C ARG A 126 -20.30 0.07 -9.76
N TRP A 127 -19.04 0.52 -9.92
CA TRP A 127 -17.92 -0.06 -9.19
C TRP A 127 -18.00 0.28 -7.71
N GLY A 128 -18.11 -0.75 -6.85
CA GLY A 128 -18.33 -0.56 -5.40
C GLY A 128 -17.20 0.17 -4.68
N ARG A 129 -15.96 0.11 -5.19
CA ARG A 129 -14.78 0.76 -4.60
C ARG A 129 -14.66 2.24 -4.94
N ILE A 130 -15.59 2.83 -5.68
CA ILE A 130 -15.62 4.28 -5.93
C ILE A 130 -15.59 5.09 -4.63
N ALA A 131 -16.14 4.55 -3.54
CA ALA A 131 -16.15 5.17 -2.22
C ALA A 131 -14.74 5.41 -1.64
N GLU A 132 -13.75 4.61 -2.05
CA GLU A 132 -12.36 4.72 -1.61
C GLU A 132 -11.54 5.74 -2.44
N SER A 133 -12.04 6.16 -3.60
CA SER A 133 -11.36 7.03 -4.57
C SER A 133 -11.70 8.50 -4.35
N PRO A 134 -10.79 9.43 -4.70
CA PRO A 134 -11.11 10.85 -4.85
C PRO A 134 -12.04 11.18 -6.04
N GLY A 135 -12.37 10.22 -6.91
CA GLY A 135 -13.36 10.37 -7.98
C GLY A 135 -12.82 10.23 -9.40
N GLU A 136 -13.44 10.97 -10.32
CA GLU A 136 -13.24 10.80 -11.77
C GLU A 136 -12.22 11.76 -12.40
N ASP A 137 -11.89 12.86 -11.71
CA ASP A 137 -11.02 13.89 -12.26
C ASP A 137 -9.55 13.60 -12.01
N PRO A 138 -8.70 13.44 -13.07
CA PRO A 138 -7.30 13.10 -12.91
C PRO A 138 -6.47 14.16 -12.17
N HIS A 139 -6.84 15.45 -12.32
CA HIS A 139 -6.14 16.53 -11.64
C HIS A 139 -6.46 16.55 -10.14
N LEU A 140 -7.74 16.50 -9.78
CA LEU A 140 -8.16 16.47 -8.38
C LEU A 140 -7.60 15.24 -7.66
N CYS A 141 -7.70 14.04 -8.25
CA CYS A 141 -7.11 12.82 -7.70
C CYS A 141 -5.59 12.95 -7.51
N SER A 142 -4.89 13.59 -8.46
CA SER A 142 -3.45 13.84 -8.35
C SER A 142 -3.11 14.75 -7.18
N VAL A 143 -3.82 15.85 -7.03
CA VAL A 143 -3.56 16.83 -5.96
C VAL A 143 -3.88 16.25 -4.59
N LEU A 144 -5.04 15.58 -4.44
CA LEU A 144 -5.46 14.99 -3.18
C LEU A 144 -4.63 13.75 -2.82
N GLY A 145 -4.31 12.90 -3.78
CA GLY A 145 -3.42 11.75 -3.58
C GLY A 145 -2.03 12.16 -3.10
N ALA A 146 -1.44 13.20 -3.70
CA ALA A 146 -0.17 13.78 -3.27
C ALA A 146 -0.27 14.36 -1.83
N ALA A 147 -1.37 15.03 -1.49
CA ALA A 147 -1.61 15.54 -0.15
C ALA A 147 -1.70 14.40 0.89
N MET A 148 -2.41 13.31 0.58
CA MET A 148 -2.46 12.13 1.44
C MET A 148 -1.08 11.52 1.67
N VAL A 149 -0.26 11.38 0.61
CA VAL A 149 1.11 10.87 0.74
C VAL A 149 1.93 11.73 1.70
N ARG A 150 1.89 13.07 1.55
CA ARG A 150 2.61 13.96 2.47
C ARG A 150 2.08 13.86 3.90
N GLY A 151 0.75 13.78 4.07
CA GLY A 151 0.13 13.63 5.38
C GLY A 151 0.54 12.34 6.09
N PHE A 152 0.56 11.20 5.40
CA PHE A 152 0.99 9.93 5.98
C PHE A 152 2.49 9.90 6.29
N GLN A 153 3.32 10.41 5.39
CA GLN A 153 4.78 10.27 5.49
C GLN A 153 5.47 11.40 6.26
N GLY A 154 4.80 12.54 6.45
CA GLY A 154 5.38 13.71 7.10
C GLY A 154 6.63 14.23 6.37
N GLU A 155 7.46 15.01 7.07
CA GLU A 155 8.73 15.50 6.52
C GLU A 155 9.77 14.38 6.39
N ARG A 156 9.82 13.46 7.35
CA ARG A 156 10.73 12.31 7.36
C ARG A 156 10.01 11.06 7.82
N LEU A 157 10.16 9.98 7.07
CA LEU A 157 9.60 8.67 7.42
C LEU A 157 10.06 8.15 8.79
N SER A 158 11.23 8.58 9.25
CA SER A 158 11.75 8.21 10.56
C SER A 158 11.12 8.97 11.72
N ASP A 159 10.23 9.93 11.49
CA ASP A 159 9.56 10.64 12.57
C ASP A 159 8.48 9.76 13.22
N THR A 160 8.27 9.90 14.53
CA THR A 160 7.45 8.98 15.34
C THR A 160 5.96 8.97 14.99
N GLY A 161 5.49 9.95 14.24
CA GLY A 161 4.10 10.03 13.79
C GLY A 161 3.90 9.72 12.30
N SER A 162 4.97 9.31 11.60
CA SER A 162 4.96 9.01 10.17
C SER A 162 4.82 7.53 9.90
N ILE A 163 4.14 7.17 8.82
CA ILE A 163 4.03 5.82 8.29
C ILE A 163 4.28 5.84 6.78
N ALA A 164 4.79 4.75 6.22
CA ALA A 164 4.98 4.64 4.78
C ALA A 164 3.62 4.59 4.06
N ALA A 165 3.46 5.36 2.99
CA ALA A 165 2.29 5.33 2.13
C ALA A 165 2.45 4.33 0.99
N CYS A 166 1.32 3.79 0.52
CA CYS A 166 1.23 2.89 -0.62
C CYS A 166 0.15 3.37 -1.59
N ALA A 167 0.55 3.87 -2.75
CA ALA A 167 -0.42 4.26 -3.77
C ALA A 167 -1.01 3.03 -4.46
N LYS A 168 -2.34 2.96 -4.52
CA LYS A 168 -3.05 1.80 -5.05
C LYS A 168 -4.25 2.21 -5.90
N HIS A 169 -4.66 1.37 -6.86
CA HIS A 169 -4.06 0.10 -7.31
C HIS A 169 -3.44 0.31 -8.69
N PHE A 170 -2.15 0.12 -8.82
CA PHE A 170 -1.38 0.42 -10.03
C PHE A 170 -1.54 -0.70 -11.08
N ALA A 171 -2.26 -0.47 -12.22
CA ALA A 171 -2.99 0.74 -12.57
C ALA A 171 -4.21 0.40 -13.45
N GLY A 172 -5.18 1.32 -13.43
CA GLY A 172 -6.37 1.21 -14.29
C GLY A 172 -7.55 0.49 -13.67
N TYR A 173 -7.48 0.11 -12.40
CA TYR A 173 -8.50 -0.68 -11.72
C TYR A 173 -9.89 -0.03 -11.71
N GLY A 174 -9.97 1.29 -11.58
CA GLY A 174 -11.25 2.02 -11.62
C GLY A 174 -11.95 2.04 -12.99
N ALA A 175 -11.31 1.46 -14.03
CA ALA A 175 -11.87 1.34 -15.38
C ALA A 175 -12.35 -0.08 -15.72
N VAL A 176 -12.52 -0.95 -14.74
CA VAL A 176 -13.00 -2.31 -14.96
C VAL A 176 -14.35 -2.33 -15.67
N GLU A 177 -14.48 -3.21 -16.66
CA GLU A 177 -15.67 -3.29 -17.49
C GLU A 177 -16.93 -3.57 -16.69
N GLY A 178 -17.96 -2.78 -16.96
CA GLY A 178 -19.25 -2.91 -16.29
C GLY A 178 -19.26 -2.52 -14.81
N GLY A 179 -18.17 -1.97 -14.28
CA GLY A 179 -18.00 -1.72 -12.85
C GLY A 179 -17.89 -3.01 -12.03
N LEU A 180 -17.60 -4.14 -12.67
CA LEU A 180 -17.45 -5.43 -12.00
C LEU A 180 -16.04 -5.54 -11.41
N ASP A 181 -15.98 -5.71 -10.11
CA ASP A 181 -14.72 -5.84 -9.40
C ASP A 181 -13.91 -7.04 -9.92
N TYR A 182 -12.58 -6.94 -9.93
CA TYR A 182 -11.63 -7.92 -10.51
C TYR A 182 -11.72 -8.11 -12.05
N ASN A 183 -12.61 -7.42 -12.74
CA ASN A 183 -12.78 -7.62 -14.19
C ASN A 183 -11.67 -6.92 -15.00
N THR A 184 -11.66 -7.17 -16.30
CA THR A 184 -10.76 -6.58 -17.29
C THR A 184 -10.91 -5.07 -17.37
N ALA A 185 -9.78 -4.34 -17.52
CA ALA A 185 -9.73 -2.94 -17.90
C ALA A 185 -9.11 -2.79 -19.29
N ASN A 186 -9.88 -2.35 -20.29
CA ASN A 186 -9.42 -2.09 -21.64
C ASN A 186 -9.20 -0.58 -21.85
N ILE A 187 -7.96 -0.14 -21.77
CA ILE A 187 -7.59 1.29 -21.80
C ILE A 187 -6.55 1.53 -22.90
N PRO A 188 -6.84 2.35 -23.91
CA PRO A 188 -5.81 2.79 -24.87
C PRO A 188 -4.64 3.50 -24.15
N GLU A 189 -3.41 3.26 -24.59
CA GLU A 189 -2.21 3.79 -23.92
C GLU A 189 -2.25 5.32 -23.74
N ASN A 190 -2.75 6.06 -24.73
CA ASN A 190 -2.88 7.52 -24.61
C ASN A 190 -3.81 7.93 -23.45
N GLU A 191 -4.94 7.23 -23.27
CA GLU A 191 -5.86 7.47 -22.16
C GLU A 191 -5.26 7.00 -20.84
N LEU A 192 -4.63 5.83 -20.82
CA LEU A 192 -3.93 5.32 -19.65
C LEU A 192 -2.94 6.35 -19.10
N ARG A 193 -2.08 6.90 -19.96
CA ARG A 193 -1.04 7.88 -19.58
C ARG A 193 -1.61 9.24 -19.15
N ASN A 194 -2.65 9.71 -19.83
CA ASN A 194 -3.19 11.06 -19.59
C ASN A 194 -4.29 11.12 -18.51
N VAL A 195 -4.85 9.99 -18.13
CA VAL A 195 -5.93 9.91 -17.15
C VAL A 195 -5.53 9.03 -15.96
N TYR A 196 -5.37 7.74 -16.18
CA TYR A 196 -5.25 6.77 -15.09
C TYR A 196 -3.88 6.76 -14.39
N LEU A 197 -2.80 7.02 -15.12
CA LEU A 197 -1.45 7.07 -14.55
C LEU A 197 -1.10 8.39 -13.87
N ARG A 198 -1.84 9.47 -14.14
CA ARG A 198 -1.51 10.81 -13.61
C ARG A 198 -1.52 10.90 -12.08
N PRO A 199 -2.52 10.35 -11.37
CA PRO A 199 -2.51 10.37 -9.90
C PRO A 199 -1.33 9.60 -9.32
N PHE A 200 -0.97 8.47 -9.91
CA PHE A 200 0.18 7.66 -9.48
C PHE A 200 1.51 8.39 -9.70
N LYS A 201 1.64 9.11 -10.82
CA LYS A 201 2.82 9.96 -11.05
C LYS A 201 2.91 11.09 -10.03
N ALA A 202 1.79 11.73 -9.69
CA ALA A 202 1.75 12.75 -8.66
C ALA A 202 2.09 12.20 -7.26
N ALA A 203 1.63 11.00 -6.93
CA ALA A 203 1.99 10.31 -5.69
C ALA A 203 3.50 9.99 -5.65
N LEU A 204 4.09 9.56 -6.79
CA LEU A 204 5.53 9.37 -6.91
C LEU A 204 6.30 10.67 -6.68
N ASP A 205 5.88 11.76 -7.31
CA ASP A 205 6.52 13.07 -7.16
C ASP A 205 6.39 13.64 -5.73
N ALA A 206 5.34 13.24 -5.00
CA ALA A 206 5.17 13.50 -3.58
C ALA A 206 6.02 12.56 -2.68
N GLY A 207 6.77 11.62 -3.26
CA GLY A 207 7.70 10.75 -2.55
C GLY A 207 7.08 9.49 -1.94
N VAL A 208 5.97 8.96 -2.49
CA VAL A 208 5.34 7.73 -2.02
C VAL A 208 6.36 6.58 -1.89
N SER A 209 6.25 5.82 -0.82
CA SER A 209 7.22 4.77 -0.49
C SER A 209 7.01 3.48 -1.25
N THR A 210 5.76 3.12 -1.52
CA THR A 210 5.39 1.85 -2.17
C THR A 210 4.23 2.03 -3.13
N PHE A 211 4.10 1.09 -4.06
CA PHE A 211 2.92 0.92 -4.91
C PHE A 211 2.33 -0.47 -4.70
N MET A 212 1.02 -0.60 -4.88
CA MET A 212 0.33 -1.88 -4.88
C MET A 212 -0.22 -2.16 -6.28
N SER A 213 0.07 -3.35 -6.83
CA SER A 213 -0.47 -3.76 -8.13
C SER A 213 -1.98 -4.00 -8.04
N SER A 214 -2.69 -3.72 -9.14
CA SER A 214 -4.13 -3.96 -9.25
C SER A 214 -4.45 -5.46 -9.33
N PHE A 215 -5.68 -5.83 -8.98
CA PHE A 215 -6.25 -7.16 -9.24
C PHE A 215 -6.57 -7.40 -10.71
N SER A 216 -7.03 -6.35 -11.42
CA SER A 216 -7.50 -6.45 -12.78
C SER A 216 -6.37 -6.70 -13.77
N ASP A 217 -6.72 -7.29 -14.90
CA ASP A 217 -5.86 -7.18 -16.07
C ASP A 217 -6.03 -5.83 -16.75
N LEU A 218 -4.96 -5.36 -17.37
CA LEU A 218 -4.95 -4.21 -18.26
C LEU A 218 -4.68 -4.68 -19.69
N ASN A 219 -5.66 -4.55 -20.56
CA ASN A 219 -5.56 -4.96 -21.96
C ASN A 219 -5.14 -6.44 -22.11
N GLY A 220 -5.68 -7.32 -21.24
CA GLY A 220 -5.42 -8.76 -21.25
C GLY A 220 -4.16 -9.21 -20.50
N VAL A 221 -3.43 -8.29 -19.82
CA VAL A 221 -2.27 -8.64 -18.99
C VAL A 221 -2.52 -8.23 -17.54
N PRO A 222 -2.67 -9.19 -16.60
CA PRO A 222 -2.86 -8.87 -15.18
C PRO A 222 -1.77 -7.97 -14.62
N ALA A 223 -2.13 -7.00 -13.79
CA ALA A 223 -1.21 -5.97 -13.33
C ALA A 223 0.03 -6.55 -12.61
N ALA A 224 -0.13 -7.61 -11.82
CA ALA A 224 0.96 -8.29 -11.13
C ALA A 224 1.92 -9.06 -12.06
N GLY A 225 1.56 -9.26 -13.34
CA GLY A 225 2.40 -9.85 -14.41
C GLY A 225 2.75 -8.85 -15.52
N ASN A 226 2.40 -7.57 -15.36
CA ASN A 226 2.47 -6.60 -16.44
C ASN A 226 3.81 -5.87 -16.50
N GLN A 227 4.69 -6.36 -17.39
CA GLN A 227 6.02 -5.78 -17.60
C GLN A 227 5.97 -4.32 -18.06
N PHE A 228 4.99 -3.94 -18.89
CA PHE A 228 4.84 -2.56 -19.34
C PHE A 228 4.57 -1.63 -18.14
N LEU A 229 3.64 -1.99 -17.23
CA LEU A 229 3.33 -1.17 -16.07
C LEU A 229 4.52 -1.09 -15.09
N ILE A 230 5.06 -2.24 -14.69
CA ILE A 230 6.04 -2.30 -13.60
C ILE A 230 7.45 -1.94 -14.07
N GLN A 231 7.93 -2.55 -15.15
CA GLN A 231 9.31 -2.30 -15.60
C GLN A 231 9.38 -1.03 -16.43
N GLN A 232 8.64 -0.93 -17.53
CA GLN A 232 8.79 0.19 -18.43
C GLN A 232 8.31 1.50 -17.80
N VAL A 233 7.05 1.58 -17.36
CA VAL A 233 6.48 2.83 -16.83
C VAL A 233 7.04 3.17 -15.46
N LEU A 234 6.92 2.27 -14.49
CA LEU A 234 7.23 2.60 -13.09
C LEU A 234 8.75 2.65 -12.83
N ARG A 235 9.52 1.67 -13.33
CA ARG A 235 10.96 1.58 -13.06
C ARG A 235 11.79 2.42 -14.01
N GLU A 236 11.62 2.25 -15.33
CA GLU A 236 12.49 2.86 -16.34
C GLU A 236 12.11 4.32 -16.59
N GLU A 237 10.84 4.61 -16.94
CA GLU A 237 10.42 5.95 -17.27
C GLU A 237 10.32 6.87 -16.04
N TRP A 238 9.77 6.37 -14.93
CA TRP A 238 9.56 7.17 -13.73
C TRP A 238 10.67 7.06 -12.69
N GLY A 239 11.54 6.09 -12.79
CA GLY A 239 12.68 5.91 -11.89
C GLY A 239 12.31 5.57 -10.45
N PHE A 240 11.18 4.91 -10.22
CA PHE A 240 10.72 4.56 -8.88
C PHE A 240 11.71 3.65 -8.14
N GLN A 241 12.09 4.04 -6.95
CA GLN A 241 13.09 3.36 -6.14
C GLN A 241 12.53 2.62 -4.92
N GLY A 242 11.23 2.74 -4.64
CA GLY A 242 10.55 1.99 -3.59
C GLY A 242 10.23 0.56 -4.03
N PHE A 243 9.45 -0.17 -3.25
CA PHE A 243 9.03 -1.51 -3.64
C PHE A 243 7.55 -1.57 -4.08
N VAL A 244 7.22 -2.60 -4.85
CA VAL A 244 5.86 -2.90 -5.29
C VAL A 244 5.37 -4.13 -4.52
N VAL A 245 4.22 -4.01 -3.88
CA VAL A 245 3.52 -5.12 -3.25
C VAL A 245 2.36 -5.58 -4.14
N SER A 246 2.05 -6.87 -4.16
CA SER A 246 0.80 -7.35 -4.76
C SER A 246 -0.40 -6.92 -3.91
N ASP A 247 -1.59 -6.88 -4.49
CA ASP A 247 -2.80 -6.89 -3.69
C ASP A 247 -3.03 -8.29 -3.09
N TRP A 248 -4.06 -8.43 -2.25
CA TRP A 248 -4.39 -9.66 -1.53
C TRP A 248 -4.54 -10.85 -2.47
N ASP A 249 -3.63 -11.82 -2.36
CA ASP A 249 -3.54 -13.02 -3.20
C ASP A 249 -3.49 -12.75 -4.73
N ALA A 250 -3.15 -11.52 -5.14
CA ALA A 250 -3.23 -11.07 -6.54
C ALA A 250 -2.19 -11.71 -7.46
N ILE A 251 -1.15 -12.36 -6.92
CA ILE A 251 -0.25 -13.16 -7.76
C ILE A 251 -0.99 -14.41 -8.28
N ARG A 252 -1.86 -15.03 -7.46
CA ARG A 252 -2.69 -16.17 -7.90
C ARG A 252 -3.71 -15.76 -8.95
N GLU A 253 -4.17 -14.49 -8.94
CA GLU A 253 -5.08 -13.98 -9.96
C GLU A 253 -4.50 -14.07 -11.39
N LEU A 254 -3.16 -14.16 -11.55
CA LEU A 254 -2.55 -14.41 -12.87
C LEU A 254 -3.09 -15.72 -13.50
N THR A 255 -3.28 -16.75 -12.67
CA THR A 255 -3.86 -18.03 -13.11
C THR A 255 -5.37 -17.92 -13.32
N VAL A 256 -6.07 -17.19 -12.45
CA VAL A 256 -7.53 -16.97 -12.58
C VAL A 256 -7.86 -16.21 -13.86
N HIS A 257 -7.07 -15.22 -14.23
CA HIS A 257 -7.18 -14.48 -15.50
C HIS A 257 -6.72 -15.30 -16.74
N GLY A 258 -6.21 -16.53 -16.54
CA GLY A 258 -5.71 -17.37 -17.63
C GLY A 258 -4.40 -16.88 -18.26
N PHE A 259 -3.66 -16.05 -17.55
CA PHE A 259 -2.35 -15.55 -18.00
C PHE A 259 -1.23 -16.56 -17.75
N THR A 260 -1.33 -17.35 -16.68
CA THR A 260 -0.42 -18.44 -16.33
C THR A 260 -1.19 -19.76 -16.19
N GLU A 261 -0.48 -20.89 -16.36
CA GLU A 261 -1.09 -22.23 -16.25
C GLU A 261 -1.35 -22.63 -14.79
N ASP A 262 -0.45 -22.24 -13.88
CA ASP A 262 -0.48 -22.62 -12.47
C ASP A 262 0.16 -21.57 -11.55
N ASP A 263 0.08 -21.79 -10.24
CA ASP A 263 0.64 -20.97 -9.19
C ASP A 263 2.17 -20.82 -9.31
N ARG A 264 2.86 -21.85 -9.81
CA ARG A 264 4.31 -21.83 -9.99
C ARG A 264 4.72 -20.86 -11.10
N GLU A 265 4.02 -20.92 -12.21
CA GLU A 265 4.27 -19.99 -13.32
C GLU A 265 3.89 -18.56 -12.90
N ALA A 266 2.80 -18.39 -12.13
CA ALA A 266 2.39 -17.10 -11.57
C ALA A 266 3.46 -16.49 -10.66
N ALA A 267 4.06 -17.28 -9.75
CA ALA A 267 5.16 -16.83 -8.89
C ALA A 267 6.37 -16.34 -9.72
N GLY A 268 6.75 -17.10 -10.74
CA GLY A 268 7.86 -16.75 -11.62
C GLY A 268 7.59 -15.48 -12.44
N ALA A 269 6.41 -15.35 -12.99
CA ALA A 269 5.98 -14.18 -13.77
C ALA A 269 6.01 -12.91 -12.91
N ALA A 270 5.39 -12.94 -11.73
CA ALA A 270 5.35 -11.82 -10.81
C ALA A 270 6.73 -11.41 -10.30
N ALA A 271 7.60 -12.36 -9.93
CA ALA A 271 8.96 -12.09 -9.50
C ALA A 271 9.81 -11.46 -10.63
N ASN A 272 9.73 -11.98 -11.84
CA ASN A 272 10.48 -11.45 -13.00
C ASN A 272 10.01 -10.06 -13.41
N VAL A 273 8.74 -9.73 -13.20
CA VAL A 273 8.20 -8.37 -13.43
C VAL A 273 8.60 -7.41 -12.32
N GLY A 274 8.90 -7.90 -11.11
CA GLY A 274 9.35 -7.08 -9.98
C GLY A 274 8.23 -6.69 -9.02
N ILE A 275 7.29 -7.61 -8.76
CA ILE A 275 6.43 -7.54 -7.59
C ILE A 275 7.29 -7.95 -6.39
N ASP A 276 7.78 -6.96 -5.66
CA ASP A 276 8.81 -7.14 -4.64
C ASP A 276 8.30 -7.89 -3.39
N MET A 277 7.02 -7.79 -3.08
CA MET A 277 6.40 -8.48 -1.94
C MET A 277 5.04 -9.05 -2.31
N GLU A 278 4.80 -10.31 -1.95
CA GLU A 278 3.48 -10.92 -2.05
C GLU A 278 2.64 -10.62 -0.79
N MET A 279 1.35 -10.29 -0.99
CA MET A 279 0.41 -10.08 0.10
C MET A 279 -0.49 -11.29 0.28
N ALA A 280 -0.44 -11.88 1.49
CA ALA A 280 -1.36 -12.91 1.99
C ALA A 280 -1.39 -14.22 1.18
N SER A 281 -0.52 -14.42 0.19
CA SER A 281 -0.29 -15.70 -0.48
C SER A 281 1.00 -16.36 0.00
N THR A 282 1.31 -17.54 -0.52
CA THR A 282 2.52 -18.30 -0.20
C THR A 282 3.29 -18.73 -1.45
N LEU A 283 2.95 -18.15 -2.60
CA LEU A 283 3.46 -18.59 -3.89
C LEU A 283 4.96 -18.39 -4.00
N TYR A 284 5.48 -17.29 -3.48
CA TYR A 284 6.92 -17.04 -3.45
C TYR A 284 7.66 -18.06 -2.60
N ARG A 285 7.16 -18.29 -1.39
CA ARG A 285 7.75 -19.29 -0.49
C ARG A 285 7.71 -20.70 -1.09
N ASP A 286 6.61 -21.06 -1.74
CA ASP A 286 6.36 -22.42 -2.18
C ASP A 286 7.04 -22.73 -3.52
N HIS A 287 7.34 -21.72 -4.36
CA HIS A 287 7.83 -21.95 -5.73
C HIS A 287 9.15 -21.26 -6.10
N LEU A 288 9.51 -20.11 -5.48
CA LEU A 288 10.75 -19.41 -5.87
C LEU A 288 12.04 -20.22 -5.62
N PRO A 289 12.15 -21.04 -4.57
CA PRO A 289 13.37 -21.85 -4.39
C PRO A 289 13.69 -22.70 -5.61
N ASP A 290 12.70 -23.41 -6.14
CA ASP A 290 12.87 -24.26 -7.31
C ASP A 290 13.08 -23.44 -8.60
N LEU A 291 12.37 -22.33 -8.76
CA LEU A 291 12.50 -21.44 -9.93
C LEU A 291 13.88 -20.79 -10.00
N VAL A 292 14.49 -20.48 -8.85
CA VAL A 292 15.87 -19.99 -8.78
C VAL A 292 16.87 -21.11 -9.10
N ALA A 293 16.69 -22.30 -8.53
CA ALA A 293 17.56 -23.45 -8.80
C ALA A 293 17.55 -23.85 -10.29
N GLU A 294 16.44 -23.68 -10.99
CA GLU A 294 16.30 -23.92 -12.42
C GLU A 294 16.77 -22.75 -13.31
N GLY A 295 17.14 -21.61 -12.71
CA GLY A 295 17.54 -20.40 -13.43
C GLY A 295 16.38 -19.66 -14.15
N ARG A 296 15.13 -19.95 -13.81
CA ARG A 296 13.94 -19.28 -14.36
C ARG A 296 13.68 -17.92 -13.68
N VAL A 297 14.16 -17.75 -12.45
CA VAL A 297 14.21 -16.48 -11.74
C VAL A 297 15.65 -16.26 -11.29
N GLY A 298 16.21 -15.09 -11.58
CA GLY A 298 17.59 -14.77 -11.20
C GLY A 298 17.70 -14.45 -9.71
N GLU A 299 18.69 -15.00 -9.01
CA GLU A 299 18.93 -14.64 -7.61
C GLU A 299 19.21 -13.13 -7.45
N SER A 300 19.87 -12.50 -8.41
CA SER A 300 20.07 -11.05 -8.45
C SER A 300 18.76 -10.25 -8.52
N THR A 301 17.70 -10.80 -9.10
CA THR A 301 16.37 -10.21 -9.09
C THR A 301 15.82 -10.17 -7.67
N LEU A 302 15.92 -11.29 -6.93
CA LEU A 302 15.51 -11.35 -5.52
C LEU A 302 16.34 -10.39 -4.67
N ASP A 303 17.66 -10.28 -4.92
CA ASP A 303 18.54 -9.36 -4.20
C ASP A 303 18.08 -7.91 -4.33
N GLU A 304 17.67 -7.47 -5.52
CA GLU A 304 17.16 -6.11 -5.73
C GLU A 304 15.79 -5.91 -5.08
N MET A 305 14.90 -6.91 -5.12
CA MET A 305 13.59 -6.86 -4.47
C MET A 305 13.75 -6.71 -2.95
N VAL A 306 14.55 -7.56 -2.33
CA VAL A 306 14.85 -7.51 -0.89
C VAL A 306 15.55 -6.21 -0.51
N TYR A 307 16.47 -5.74 -1.34
CA TYR A 307 17.15 -4.46 -1.12
C TYR A 307 16.15 -3.30 -1.00
N ARG A 308 15.12 -3.24 -1.87
CA ARG A 308 14.10 -2.19 -1.82
C ARG A 308 13.27 -2.27 -0.54
N ILE A 309 12.90 -3.46 -0.10
CA ILE A 309 12.18 -3.69 1.16
C ILE A 309 13.01 -3.25 2.37
N LEU A 310 14.27 -3.69 2.45
CA LEU A 310 15.18 -3.32 3.54
C LEU A 310 15.48 -1.82 3.56
N ARG A 311 15.58 -1.20 2.40
CA ARG A 311 15.75 0.25 2.29
C ARG A 311 14.58 1.01 2.91
N LEU A 312 13.33 0.55 2.72
CA LEU A 312 12.17 1.14 3.39
C LEU A 312 12.25 0.97 4.92
N LYS A 313 12.56 -0.24 5.40
CA LYS A 313 12.73 -0.50 6.84
C LYS A 313 13.77 0.42 7.49
N LEU A 314 14.89 0.66 6.79
CA LEU A 314 15.91 1.61 7.25
C LEU A 314 15.42 3.06 7.24
N ARG A 315 14.69 3.50 6.20
CA ARG A 315 14.12 4.86 6.12
C ARG A 315 13.08 5.12 7.19
N LEU A 316 12.33 4.12 7.61
CA LEU A 316 11.37 4.17 8.73
C LEU A 316 12.07 4.19 10.10
N GLY A 317 13.39 3.91 10.15
CA GLY A 317 14.14 3.84 11.40
C GLY A 317 13.80 2.61 12.26
N LEU A 318 13.27 1.54 11.65
CA LEU A 318 12.82 0.35 12.39
C LEU A 318 13.97 -0.41 13.06
N PHE A 319 15.18 -0.33 12.51
CA PHE A 319 16.38 -0.94 13.12
C PHE A 319 16.84 -0.25 14.38
N GLU A 320 16.54 1.03 14.53
CA GLU A 320 16.88 1.85 15.69
C GLU A 320 15.72 1.89 16.71
N ARG A 321 14.48 1.75 16.22
CA ARG A 321 13.25 1.84 17.02
C ARG A 321 12.23 0.80 16.55
N PRO A 322 12.46 -0.50 16.83
CA PRO A 322 11.54 -1.56 16.39
C PRO A 322 10.25 -1.62 17.22
N TYR A 323 10.28 -1.11 18.46
CA TYR A 323 9.19 -1.24 19.41
C TYR A 323 8.30 0.01 19.47
N THR A 324 7.02 -0.22 19.74
CA THR A 324 6.01 0.82 19.98
C THR A 324 5.79 0.96 21.49
N ASP A 325 5.79 2.20 22.00
CA ASP A 325 5.51 2.45 23.41
C ASP A 325 3.99 2.40 23.69
N PRO A 326 3.49 1.43 24.45
CA PRO A 326 2.07 1.36 24.78
C PRO A 326 1.54 2.59 25.55
N GLY A 327 2.44 3.34 26.21
CA GLY A 327 2.09 4.58 26.93
C GLY A 327 1.69 5.75 26.00
N HIS A 328 2.02 5.65 24.72
CA HIS A 328 1.70 6.65 23.70
C HIS A 328 0.50 6.28 22.83
N LEU A 329 -0.28 5.27 23.19
CA LEU A 329 -1.51 4.93 22.49
C LEU A 329 -2.43 6.15 22.31
N PRO A 330 -3.04 6.33 21.14
CA PRO A 330 -3.93 7.47 20.89
C PRO A 330 -5.05 7.50 21.93
N ARG A 331 -5.21 8.65 22.56
CA ARG A 331 -6.36 8.81 23.45
C ARG A 331 -7.64 8.80 22.60
N PRO A 332 -8.62 7.95 22.95
CA PRO A 332 -9.92 8.01 22.31
C PRO A 332 -10.53 9.42 22.45
N LEU A 333 -11.23 9.87 21.42
CA LEU A 333 -11.92 11.16 21.43
C LEU A 333 -11.00 12.38 21.66
N ASN A 334 -9.83 12.39 21.03
CA ASN A 334 -8.97 13.58 21.01
C ASN A 334 -9.75 14.77 20.41
N ALA A 335 -9.86 15.87 21.16
CA ALA A 335 -10.70 16.99 20.78
C ALA A 335 -10.27 17.68 19.47
N GLU A 336 -8.96 17.78 19.21
CA GLU A 336 -8.42 18.37 17.97
C GLU A 336 -8.71 17.47 16.77
N HIS A 337 -8.54 16.16 16.92
CA HIS A 337 -8.84 15.19 15.87
C HIS A 337 -10.35 15.16 15.54
N LEU A 338 -11.20 15.20 16.56
CA LEU A 338 -12.65 15.24 16.39
C LEU A 338 -13.10 16.56 15.73
N GLN A 339 -12.47 17.69 16.08
CA GLN A 339 -12.78 18.97 15.45
C GLN A 339 -12.41 18.93 13.95
N LEU A 340 -11.22 18.41 13.61
CA LEU A 340 -10.80 18.26 12.23
C LEU A 340 -11.73 17.31 11.43
N ALA A 341 -12.14 16.19 12.04
CA ALA A 341 -13.09 15.26 11.42
C ALA A 341 -14.46 15.93 11.18
N ARG A 342 -14.92 16.73 12.12
CA ARG A 342 -16.15 17.53 11.96
C ARG A 342 -16.03 18.56 10.84
N ASP A 343 -14.91 19.27 10.76
CA ASP A 343 -14.66 20.26 9.71
C ASP A 343 -14.60 19.59 8.35
N ALA A 344 -13.95 18.42 8.25
CA ALA A 344 -13.94 17.61 7.04
C ALA A 344 -15.35 17.18 6.62
N ALA A 345 -16.18 16.73 7.57
CA ALA A 345 -17.56 16.34 7.30
C ALA A 345 -18.42 17.53 6.83
N LEU A 346 -18.25 18.71 7.44
CA LEU A 346 -18.98 19.90 7.03
C LEU A 346 -18.60 20.37 5.63
N ARG A 347 -17.30 20.34 5.31
CA ARG A 347 -16.78 20.73 3.97
C ARG A 347 -17.08 19.68 2.88
N SER A 348 -17.43 18.46 3.25
CA SER A 348 -17.88 17.43 2.31
C SER A 348 -19.31 17.62 1.82
N CYS A 349 -20.09 18.51 2.47
CA CYS A 349 -21.46 18.77 2.09
C CYS A 349 -21.52 19.76 0.93
N VAL A 350 -22.18 19.37 -0.17
CA VAL A 350 -22.35 20.18 -1.37
C VAL A 350 -23.81 20.65 -1.48
N LEU A 351 -24.03 21.98 -1.50
CA LEU A 351 -25.36 22.55 -1.71
C LEU A 351 -25.70 22.52 -3.21
N LEU A 352 -26.46 21.53 -3.64
CA LEU A 352 -26.84 21.38 -5.05
C LEU A 352 -28.01 22.26 -5.45
N LYS A 353 -28.94 22.59 -4.51
CA LYS A 353 -30.13 23.35 -4.81
C LYS A 353 -30.65 24.04 -3.51
N ASN A 354 -31.02 25.30 -3.61
CA ASN A 354 -31.61 26.08 -2.53
C ASN A 354 -32.62 27.09 -3.09
N ASP A 355 -33.69 26.56 -3.72
CA ASP A 355 -34.74 27.39 -4.27
C ASP A 355 -35.45 28.15 -3.13
N ASP A 356 -35.84 29.39 -3.41
CA ASP A 356 -36.52 30.31 -2.46
C ASP A 356 -35.71 30.62 -1.17
N GLY A 357 -34.42 30.26 -1.13
CA GLY A 357 -33.53 30.56 0.00
C GLY A 357 -33.97 29.89 1.31
N ILE A 358 -34.49 28.64 1.23
CA ILE A 358 -34.97 27.89 2.40
C ILE A 358 -33.88 27.57 3.42
N LEU A 359 -32.63 27.49 2.96
CA LEU A 359 -31.44 27.29 3.81
C LEU A 359 -30.71 28.64 4.02
N PRO A 360 -30.18 28.89 5.25
CA PRO A 360 -30.26 28.05 6.45
C PRO A 360 -31.66 28.05 7.07
N LEU A 361 -32.04 26.91 7.65
CA LEU A 361 -33.32 26.82 8.39
C LEU A 361 -33.31 27.77 9.60
N SER A 362 -34.45 28.41 9.86
CA SER A 362 -34.64 29.19 11.10
C SER A 362 -34.57 28.27 12.32
N ARG A 363 -33.86 28.72 13.36
CA ARG A 363 -33.80 28.02 14.65
C ARG A 363 -35.06 28.31 15.46
#